data_ea286ffd4fdd9d928cf22905c5f8ab8d
#
_entry.id   ea286ffd4fdd9d928cf22905c5f8ab8d
#
_cell.length_a   1.000
_cell.length_b   1.000
_cell.length_c   1.000
_cell.angle_alpha   90.00
_cell.angle_beta   90.00
_cell.angle_gamma   90.00
#
_symmetry.space_group_name_H-M   'P 1'
#
loop_
_entity.id
_entity.type
_entity.pdbx_description
1 polymer ?
#
loop_
_entity_poly.entity_id
_entity_poly.type
_entity_poly.pdbx_seq_one_letter_code
_entity_poly.pdbx_strand_id
1 'polypeptide(L)'
;MKKIILIIISTVFALFSGIANAQTTKFNHRTGKYLEVDSAKIYYEEIENTGKPALLFLHGGFGNIEGLNSIVQMFANDYYIIGIDSRGHGKSTLGINKLTYKRLQLDVEAIVNHLQLKNIDIIGFSDGGIIAYRLAAENNISIRKIVTIGGTWSLSDAELAEKLMADVTVEDCKQIFKEDFDFYQQNNPQPDFDKFVKCVIEMWTDKTEDGYPLESVENINVPTLIIRGNDDDGLPLESAVELTQKVKNSLLLNIPFAPHTAFKKYPQIFETITKEFLINRE
;
A
#
# COMPACT_ATOMS: atom_id res chain seq x y z
N MET A 1 -21.31 3.32 82.32
CA MET A 1 -20.67 2.52 81.30
C MET A 1 -21.29 2.87 79.97
N LYS A 2 -20.65 3.74 79.18
CA LYS A 2 -21.13 4.17 77.87
C LYS A 2 -20.42 3.35 76.81
N LYS A 3 -21.20 2.59 76.03
CA LYS A 3 -20.66 1.87 74.84
C LYS A 3 -20.53 2.82 73.69
N ILE A 4 -19.30 2.98 73.21
CA ILE A 4 -18.98 3.73 71.98
C ILE A 4 -19.13 2.74 70.83
N ILE A 5 -20.08 3.01 69.90
CA ILE A 5 -20.26 2.28 68.68
C ILE A 5 -19.34 2.94 67.59
N LEU A 6 -18.36 2.21 67.17
CA LEU A 6 -17.46 2.65 66.10
C LEU A 6 -18.10 2.24 64.74
N ILE A 7 -18.56 3.23 63.98
CA ILE A 7 -19.05 3.02 62.61
C ILE A 7 -17.84 3.06 61.67
N ILE A 8 -17.47 1.92 61.13
CA ILE A 8 -16.47 1.83 60.07
C ILE A 8 -17.17 2.06 58.74
N ILE A 9 -16.96 3.24 58.14
CA ILE A 9 -17.38 3.53 56.77
C ILE A 9 -16.31 2.96 55.84
N SER A 10 -16.58 1.81 55.21
CA SER A 10 -15.74 1.26 54.16
C SER A 10 -16.08 1.96 52.84
N THR A 11 -15.24 2.90 52.45
CA THR A 11 -15.24 3.51 51.12
C THR A 11 -14.72 2.48 50.13
N VAL A 12 -15.60 1.85 49.37
CA VAL A 12 -15.23 1.04 48.20
C VAL A 12 -14.79 1.99 47.07
N PHE A 13 -13.51 2.18 46.91
CA PHE A 13 -12.94 2.76 45.70
C PHE A 13 -13.12 1.73 44.59
N ALA A 14 -14.12 1.89 43.72
CA ALA A 14 -14.20 1.20 42.45
C ALA A 14 -13.07 1.75 41.55
N LEU A 15 -11.97 1.03 41.51
CA LEU A 15 -10.94 1.20 40.47
C LEU A 15 -11.56 0.76 39.13
N PHE A 16 -12.13 1.72 38.41
CA PHE A 16 -12.33 1.57 37.00
C PHE A 16 -10.92 1.53 36.33
N SER A 17 -10.33 0.35 36.28
CA SER A 17 -9.26 0.07 35.35
C SER A 17 -9.84 0.15 33.93
N GLY A 18 -9.79 1.34 33.34
CA GLY A 18 -9.98 1.49 31.92
C GLY A 18 -8.93 0.58 31.24
N ILE A 19 -9.40 -0.53 30.68
CA ILE A 19 -8.61 -1.30 29.72
C ILE A 19 -8.42 -0.31 28.57
N ALA A 20 -7.27 0.38 28.53
CA ALA A 20 -6.83 1.05 27.34
C ALA A 20 -6.70 -0.04 26.30
N ASN A 21 -7.66 -0.13 25.38
CA ASN A 21 -7.50 -0.96 24.19
C ASN A 21 -6.20 -0.48 23.53
N ALA A 22 -5.16 -1.31 23.57
CA ALA A 22 -3.93 -1.02 22.84
C ALA A 22 -4.34 -0.79 21.38
N GLN A 23 -4.14 0.44 20.89
CA GLN A 23 -4.47 0.80 19.52
C GLN A 23 -3.74 -0.15 18.59
N THR A 24 -4.46 -0.81 17.70
CA THR A 24 -3.86 -1.66 16.67
C THR A 24 -2.96 -0.78 15.80
N THR A 25 -1.71 -1.18 15.65
CA THR A 25 -0.72 -0.45 14.83
C THR A 25 -0.28 -1.26 13.61
N LYS A 26 -0.98 -2.36 13.31
CA LYS A 26 -0.66 -3.31 12.25
C LYS A 26 -1.93 -3.84 11.60
N PHE A 27 -1.87 -4.12 10.32
CA PHE A 27 -2.85 -4.96 9.63
C PHE A 27 -2.70 -6.43 10.08
N ASN A 28 -3.79 -7.18 10.10
CA ASN A 28 -3.81 -8.55 10.61
C ASN A 28 -4.78 -9.48 9.89
N HIS A 29 -5.42 -9.02 8.83
CA HIS A 29 -6.46 -9.72 8.07
C HIS A 29 -7.61 -10.32 8.90
N ARG A 30 -7.94 -9.70 10.04
CA ARG A 30 -9.01 -10.18 10.94
C ARG A 30 -10.13 -9.16 11.12
N THR A 31 -9.79 -7.88 11.03
CA THR A 31 -10.71 -6.77 11.33
C THR A 31 -11.18 -6.02 10.11
N GLY A 32 -10.73 -6.41 8.91
CA GLY A 32 -11.04 -5.74 7.67
C GLY A 32 -12.47 -5.98 7.17
N LYS A 33 -12.80 -5.22 6.16
CA LYS A 33 -14.10 -5.17 5.50
C LYS A 33 -13.95 -5.45 4.01
N TYR A 34 -15.06 -5.68 3.35
CA TYR A 34 -15.10 -5.85 1.90
C TYR A 34 -16.00 -4.78 1.27
N LEU A 35 -15.54 -4.25 0.15
CA LEU A 35 -16.37 -3.50 -0.77
C LEU A 35 -16.52 -4.30 -2.07
N GLU A 36 -17.75 -4.45 -2.55
CA GLU A 36 -18.01 -5.05 -3.87
C GLU A 36 -17.76 -4.00 -4.95
N VAL A 37 -16.80 -4.29 -5.84
CA VAL A 37 -16.43 -3.43 -6.96
C VAL A 37 -16.34 -4.28 -8.21
N ASP A 38 -17.25 -4.06 -9.13
CA ASP A 38 -17.23 -4.65 -10.46
C ASP A 38 -16.82 -6.15 -10.46
N SER A 39 -17.70 -6.99 -9.94
CA SER A 39 -17.56 -8.45 -9.83
C SER A 39 -16.48 -8.99 -8.89
N ALA A 40 -15.77 -8.13 -8.16
CA ALA A 40 -14.82 -8.55 -7.15
C ALA A 40 -15.18 -7.99 -5.77
N LYS A 41 -14.74 -8.70 -4.73
CA LYS A 41 -14.77 -8.23 -3.35
C LYS A 41 -13.38 -7.73 -2.99
N ILE A 42 -13.26 -6.42 -2.79
CA ILE A 42 -12.00 -5.77 -2.43
C ILE A 42 -11.91 -5.66 -0.91
N TYR A 43 -10.90 -6.30 -0.34
CA TYR A 43 -10.63 -6.29 1.09
C TYR A 43 -9.80 -5.06 1.49
N TYR A 44 -10.17 -4.44 2.61
CA TYR A 44 -9.40 -3.35 3.21
C TYR A 44 -9.45 -3.39 4.72
N GLU A 45 -8.42 -2.87 5.36
CA GLU A 45 -8.36 -2.65 6.80
C GLU A 45 -8.11 -1.20 7.14
N GLU A 46 -8.62 -0.79 8.30
CA GLU A 46 -8.48 0.54 8.84
C GLU A 46 -7.76 0.46 10.19
N ILE A 47 -6.74 1.30 10.40
CA ILE A 47 -6.14 1.57 11.69
C ILE A 47 -6.62 2.96 12.10
N GLU A 48 -7.68 2.98 12.89
CA GLU A 48 -8.37 4.21 13.26
C GLU A 48 -7.49 5.12 14.13
N ASN A 49 -7.44 6.40 13.79
CA ASN A 49 -6.83 7.46 14.55
C ASN A 49 -7.62 8.75 14.36
N THR A 50 -8.60 8.97 15.25
CA THR A 50 -9.61 10.03 15.12
C THR A 50 -8.98 11.41 14.96
N GLY A 51 -9.40 12.15 13.96
CA GLY A 51 -8.97 13.53 13.69
C GLY A 51 -7.61 13.65 13.00
N LYS A 52 -6.97 12.53 12.66
CA LYS A 52 -5.72 12.53 11.89
C LYS A 52 -5.99 12.47 10.38
N PRO A 53 -5.06 12.97 9.55
CA PRO A 53 -5.16 12.85 8.08
C PRO A 53 -5.14 11.38 7.66
N ALA A 54 -5.75 11.07 6.52
CA ALA A 54 -5.76 9.72 5.98
C ALA A 54 -4.47 9.41 5.22
N LEU A 55 -3.91 8.21 5.47
CA LEU A 55 -2.77 7.65 4.75
C LEU A 55 -3.12 6.28 4.19
N LEU A 56 -3.09 6.15 2.89
CA LEU A 56 -3.37 4.93 2.17
C LEU A 56 -2.09 4.15 1.88
N PHE A 57 -2.08 2.86 2.19
CA PHE A 57 -1.00 1.94 1.86
C PHE A 57 -1.42 0.99 0.74
N LEU A 58 -0.61 0.96 -0.33
CA LEU A 58 -0.78 0.08 -1.50
C LEU A 58 0.44 -0.83 -1.63
N HIS A 59 0.22 -2.14 -1.58
CA HIS A 59 1.27 -3.16 -1.65
C HIS A 59 1.70 -3.49 -3.08
N GLY A 60 2.80 -4.23 -3.22
CA GLY A 60 3.32 -4.72 -4.49
C GLY A 60 2.69 -6.02 -4.97
N GLY A 61 3.06 -6.45 -6.18
CA GLY A 61 2.59 -7.68 -6.80
C GLY A 61 2.83 -8.92 -5.94
N PHE A 62 1.90 -9.86 -6.00
CA PHE A 62 1.77 -11.06 -5.17
C PHE A 62 1.63 -10.82 -3.66
N GLY A 63 1.93 -9.60 -3.16
CA GLY A 63 1.89 -9.26 -1.74
C GLY A 63 0.48 -9.04 -1.18
N ASN A 64 0.44 -8.46 0.00
CA ASN A 64 -0.76 -8.09 0.73
C ASN A 64 -0.45 -6.97 1.74
N ILE A 65 -1.47 -6.41 2.41
CA ILE A 65 -1.28 -5.29 3.34
C ILE A 65 -0.36 -5.62 4.53
N GLU A 66 -0.33 -6.87 5.02
CA GLU A 66 0.56 -7.24 6.15
C GLU A 66 2.04 -7.14 5.77
N GLY A 67 2.40 -7.33 4.49
CA GLY A 67 3.76 -7.17 3.99
C GLY A 67 4.32 -5.76 4.18
N LEU A 68 3.44 -4.76 4.41
CA LEU A 68 3.80 -3.36 4.66
C LEU A 68 3.85 -3.00 6.17
N ASN A 69 3.55 -3.92 7.07
CA ASN A 69 3.47 -3.64 8.51
C ASN A 69 4.73 -3.02 9.12
N SER A 70 5.91 -3.29 8.54
CA SER A 70 7.16 -2.69 8.99
C SER A 70 7.19 -1.17 8.82
N ILE A 71 6.51 -0.64 7.78
CA ILE A 71 6.41 0.81 7.53
C ILE A 71 5.11 1.40 8.07
N VAL A 72 4.01 0.64 8.10
CA VAL A 72 2.72 1.10 8.66
C VAL A 72 2.87 1.61 10.09
N GLN A 73 3.61 0.87 10.94
CA GLN A 73 3.83 1.23 12.33
C GLN A 73 4.53 2.58 12.52
N MET A 74 5.34 3.00 11.55
CA MET A 74 6.04 4.28 11.59
C MET A 74 5.08 5.47 11.58
N PHE A 75 3.87 5.30 11.02
CA PHE A 75 2.88 6.36 10.81
C PHE A 75 1.62 6.22 11.66
N ALA A 76 1.44 5.12 12.40
CA ALA A 76 0.20 4.81 13.12
C ALA A 76 -0.19 5.87 14.18
N ASN A 77 0.76 6.63 14.71
CA ASN A 77 0.48 7.70 15.66
C ASN A 77 0.06 9.03 15.00
N ASP A 78 0.39 9.20 13.72
CA ASP A 78 0.27 10.48 13.01
C ASP A 78 -0.89 10.47 12.00
N TYR A 79 -1.38 9.28 11.62
CA TYR A 79 -2.35 9.10 10.55
C TYR A 79 -3.51 8.16 10.93
N TYR A 80 -4.66 8.39 10.32
CA TYR A 80 -5.68 7.37 10.10
C TYR A 80 -5.24 6.55 8.89
N ILE A 81 -4.94 5.26 9.07
CA ILE A 81 -4.29 4.43 8.05
C ILE A 81 -5.29 3.47 7.43
N ILE A 82 -5.26 3.37 6.11
CA ILE A 82 -6.05 2.43 5.33
C ILE A 82 -5.09 1.55 4.50
N GLY A 83 -5.25 0.24 4.57
CA GLY A 83 -4.58 -0.72 3.70
C GLY A 83 -5.59 -1.44 2.82
N ILE A 84 -5.28 -1.61 1.55
CA ILE A 84 -6.12 -2.30 0.58
C ILE A 84 -5.36 -3.50 0.03
N ASP A 85 -5.93 -4.70 0.16
CA ASP A 85 -5.49 -5.83 -0.65
C ASP A 85 -5.96 -5.60 -2.08
N SER A 86 -5.04 -5.46 -3.01
CA SER A 86 -5.35 -5.28 -4.43
C SER A 86 -6.16 -6.45 -4.97
N ARG A 87 -6.98 -6.21 -5.98
CA ARG A 87 -7.78 -7.23 -6.66
C ARG A 87 -6.96 -8.48 -6.96
N GLY A 88 -7.47 -9.66 -6.56
CA GLY A 88 -6.80 -10.95 -6.70
C GLY A 88 -5.73 -11.24 -5.65
N HIS A 89 -5.29 -10.25 -4.87
CA HIS A 89 -4.26 -10.40 -3.84
C HIS A 89 -4.86 -10.59 -2.44
N GLY A 90 -4.09 -11.13 -1.51
CA GLY A 90 -4.48 -11.25 -0.12
C GLY A 90 -5.87 -11.84 0.06
N LYS A 91 -6.77 -11.09 0.68
CA LYS A 91 -8.18 -11.48 0.85
C LYS A 91 -9.12 -10.94 -0.23
N SER A 92 -8.63 -10.19 -1.21
CA SER A 92 -9.44 -9.70 -2.32
C SER A 92 -9.64 -10.75 -3.40
N THR A 93 -10.87 -10.88 -3.92
CA THR A 93 -11.13 -11.77 -5.05
C THR A 93 -10.69 -11.17 -6.37
N LEU A 94 -10.36 -12.02 -7.36
CA LEU A 94 -9.94 -11.56 -8.69
C LEU A 94 -11.10 -10.98 -9.52
N GLY A 95 -12.32 -11.52 -9.37
CA GLY A 95 -13.45 -11.19 -10.23
C GLY A 95 -13.33 -11.83 -11.61
N ILE A 96 -14.09 -11.29 -12.57
CA ILE A 96 -14.17 -11.84 -13.94
C ILE A 96 -13.48 -10.98 -15.00
N ASN A 97 -13.14 -9.74 -14.68
CA ASN A 97 -12.53 -8.80 -15.62
C ASN A 97 -11.00 -8.98 -15.68
N LYS A 98 -10.40 -8.55 -16.80
CA LYS A 98 -8.95 -8.52 -16.95
C LYS A 98 -8.33 -7.71 -15.82
N LEU A 99 -7.27 -8.22 -15.21
CA LEU A 99 -6.45 -7.48 -14.24
C LEU A 99 -5.57 -6.49 -15.01
N THR A 100 -5.68 -5.21 -14.68
CA THR A 100 -4.86 -4.12 -15.24
C THR A 100 -4.59 -3.08 -14.16
N TYR A 101 -3.57 -2.25 -14.32
CA TYR A 101 -3.31 -1.15 -13.37
C TYR A 101 -4.46 -0.14 -13.33
N LYS A 102 -5.15 0.10 -14.45
CA LYS A 102 -6.37 0.91 -14.46
C LYS A 102 -7.48 0.29 -13.61
N ARG A 103 -7.66 -1.03 -13.67
CA ARG A 103 -8.63 -1.73 -12.84
C ARG A 103 -8.31 -1.58 -11.36
N LEU A 104 -7.04 -1.75 -10.98
CA LEU A 104 -6.59 -1.54 -9.60
C LEU A 104 -6.76 -0.10 -9.14
N GLN A 105 -6.49 0.88 -10.00
CA GLN A 105 -6.79 2.29 -9.74
C GLN A 105 -8.27 2.51 -9.40
N LEU A 106 -9.19 1.99 -10.22
CA LEU A 106 -10.64 2.14 -10.02
C LEU A 106 -11.13 1.47 -8.72
N ASP A 107 -10.52 0.35 -8.32
CA ASP A 107 -10.82 -0.30 -7.04
C ASP A 107 -10.42 0.59 -5.85
N VAL A 108 -9.26 1.23 -5.91
CA VAL A 108 -8.80 2.18 -4.89
C VAL A 108 -9.71 3.41 -4.84
N GLU A 109 -10.07 3.98 -5.99
CA GLU A 109 -11.02 5.11 -6.08
C GLU A 109 -12.37 4.75 -5.44
N ALA A 110 -12.86 3.53 -5.67
CA ALA A 110 -14.11 3.05 -5.08
C ALA A 110 -14.02 2.98 -3.53
N ILE A 111 -12.93 2.46 -2.98
CA ILE A 111 -12.70 2.42 -1.51
C ILE A 111 -12.62 3.84 -0.94
N VAL A 112 -11.83 4.72 -1.55
CA VAL A 112 -11.66 6.12 -1.10
C VAL A 112 -13.01 6.85 -1.08
N ASN A 113 -13.82 6.67 -2.13
CA ASN A 113 -15.15 7.26 -2.22
C ASN A 113 -16.14 6.63 -1.22
N HIS A 114 -16.09 5.31 -1.01
CA HIS A 114 -16.91 4.60 -0.02
C HIS A 114 -16.65 5.11 1.40
N LEU A 115 -15.37 5.30 1.75
CA LEU A 115 -14.95 5.84 3.04
C LEU A 115 -15.05 7.37 3.13
N GLN A 116 -15.47 8.04 2.03
CA GLN A 116 -15.59 9.50 1.94
C GLN A 116 -14.31 10.25 2.31
N LEU A 117 -13.15 9.65 2.01
CA LEU A 117 -11.85 10.24 2.32
C LEU A 117 -11.55 11.44 1.43
N LYS A 118 -10.88 12.44 2.02
CA LYS A 118 -10.44 13.66 1.29
C LYS A 118 -9.03 14.02 1.72
N ASN A 119 -8.28 14.63 0.81
CA ASN A 119 -6.92 15.10 1.06
C ASN A 119 -6.03 13.99 1.62
N ILE A 120 -6.04 12.83 0.97
CA ILE A 120 -5.29 11.64 1.41
C ILE A 120 -3.82 11.73 1.01
N ASP A 121 -2.96 11.15 1.82
CA ASP A 121 -1.61 10.79 1.42
C ASP A 121 -1.59 9.33 0.97
N ILE A 122 -0.66 8.97 0.09
CA ILE A 122 -0.50 7.60 -0.40
C ILE A 122 0.96 7.16 -0.25
N ILE A 123 1.19 5.97 0.29
CA ILE A 123 2.45 5.24 0.18
C ILE A 123 2.19 3.99 -0.65
N GLY A 124 2.82 3.91 -1.83
CA GLY A 124 2.70 2.77 -2.74
C GLY A 124 4.05 2.08 -2.95
N PHE A 125 4.06 0.75 -2.79
CA PHE A 125 5.24 -0.08 -3.06
C PHE A 125 5.05 -0.88 -4.36
N SER A 126 6.04 -0.85 -5.27
CA SER A 126 6.02 -1.61 -6.52
C SER A 126 4.74 -1.36 -7.32
N ASP A 127 3.89 -2.35 -7.58
CA ASP A 127 2.56 -2.17 -8.20
C ASP A 127 1.75 -1.08 -7.52
N GLY A 128 1.79 -1.00 -6.18
CA GLY A 128 1.15 0.07 -5.42
C GLY A 128 1.66 1.47 -5.79
N GLY A 129 2.94 1.59 -6.16
CA GLY A 129 3.53 2.82 -6.67
C GLY A 129 2.99 3.19 -8.06
N ILE A 130 2.83 2.21 -8.95
CA ILE A 130 2.23 2.41 -10.27
C ILE A 130 0.77 2.87 -10.14
N ILE A 131 0.02 2.24 -9.24
CA ILE A 131 -1.36 2.64 -8.94
C ILE A 131 -1.40 4.08 -8.39
N ALA A 132 -0.46 4.45 -7.50
CA ALA A 132 -0.39 5.80 -6.94
C ALA A 132 -0.12 6.85 -8.03
N TYR A 133 0.76 6.58 -9.01
CA TYR A 133 0.96 7.47 -10.16
C TYR A 133 -0.31 7.62 -10.99
N ARG A 134 -1.01 6.52 -11.29
CA ARG A 134 -2.27 6.57 -12.05
C ARG A 134 -3.33 7.39 -11.32
N LEU A 135 -3.51 7.17 -10.02
CA LEU A 135 -4.46 7.92 -9.19
C LEU A 135 -4.17 9.43 -9.19
N ALA A 136 -2.88 9.79 -9.06
CA ALA A 136 -2.46 11.20 -9.04
C ALA A 136 -2.56 11.86 -10.43
N ALA A 137 -2.32 11.12 -11.51
CA ALA A 137 -2.43 11.62 -12.88
C ALA A 137 -3.89 11.86 -13.32
N GLU A 138 -4.80 10.94 -12.96
CA GLU A 138 -6.23 11.05 -13.28
C GLU A 138 -6.97 12.07 -12.41
N ASN A 139 -6.49 12.33 -11.18
CA ASN A 139 -7.02 13.32 -10.24
C ASN A 139 -8.53 13.18 -9.95
N ASN A 140 -9.06 11.95 -9.95
CA ASN A 140 -10.47 11.65 -9.65
C ASN A 140 -10.78 11.69 -8.14
N ILE A 141 -9.75 11.59 -7.31
CA ILE A 141 -9.82 11.65 -5.84
C ILE A 141 -8.87 12.72 -5.32
N SER A 142 -9.19 13.29 -4.15
CA SER A 142 -8.37 14.37 -3.57
C SER A 142 -7.13 13.79 -2.89
N ILE A 143 -5.98 13.90 -3.54
CA ILE A 143 -4.67 13.47 -3.03
C ILE A 143 -3.87 14.70 -2.62
N ARG A 144 -3.19 14.62 -1.46
CA ARG A 144 -2.31 15.67 -0.93
C ARG A 144 -0.85 15.43 -1.32
N LYS A 145 -0.34 14.21 -1.10
CA LYS A 145 1.05 13.82 -1.39
C LYS A 145 1.10 12.33 -1.74
N ILE A 146 2.07 11.94 -2.57
CA ILE A 146 2.36 10.53 -2.83
C ILE A 146 3.83 10.21 -2.55
N VAL A 147 4.06 9.03 -1.98
CA VAL A 147 5.38 8.40 -1.83
C VAL A 147 5.32 7.08 -2.56
N THR A 148 6.23 6.85 -3.48
CA THR A 148 6.32 5.60 -4.24
C THR A 148 7.66 4.94 -4.00
N ILE A 149 7.66 3.63 -3.87
CA ILE A 149 8.86 2.82 -3.62
C ILE A 149 8.95 1.77 -4.72
N GLY A 150 9.93 1.88 -5.60
CA GLY A 150 10.12 0.91 -6.69
C GLY A 150 8.98 0.87 -7.71
N GLY A 151 8.16 1.93 -7.80
CA GLY A 151 7.07 2.03 -8.78
C GLY A 151 7.59 2.50 -10.14
N THR A 152 7.22 1.79 -11.20
CA THR A 152 7.56 2.07 -12.60
C THR A 152 6.44 2.84 -13.31
N TRP A 153 6.67 3.33 -14.53
CA TRP A 153 5.71 4.25 -15.16
C TRP A 153 5.61 4.16 -16.69
N SER A 154 6.61 3.64 -17.38
CA SER A 154 6.82 3.80 -18.83
C SER A 154 6.63 2.52 -19.64
N LEU A 155 6.59 2.64 -20.95
CA LEU A 155 6.61 1.48 -21.86
C LEU A 155 7.91 0.69 -21.77
N SER A 156 9.06 1.36 -21.58
CA SER A 156 10.34 0.67 -21.38
C SER A 156 10.36 -0.17 -20.12
N ASP A 157 9.64 0.23 -19.08
CA ASP A 157 9.47 -0.56 -17.87
C ASP A 157 8.60 -1.80 -18.13
N ALA A 158 7.53 -1.69 -18.94
CA ALA A 158 6.72 -2.82 -19.38
C ALA A 158 7.54 -3.81 -20.23
N GLU A 159 8.41 -3.30 -21.11
CA GLU A 159 9.34 -4.12 -21.91
C GLU A 159 10.40 -4.81 -21.05
N LEU A 160 10.86 -4.14 -19.98
CA LEU A 160 11.76 -4.75 -19.01
C LEU A 160 11.03 -5.88 -18.25
N ALA A 161 9.81 -5.64 -17.79
CA ALA A 161 9.00 -6.66 -17.15
C ALA A 161 8.78 -7.88 -18.06
N GLU A 162 8.48 -7.67 -19.36
CA GLU A 162 8.35 -8.74 -20.35
C GLU A 162 9.62 -9.58 -20.45
N LYS A 163 10.80 -8.94 -20.48
CA LYS A 163 12.09 -9.64 -20.52
C LYS A 163 12.37 -10.42 -19.24
N LEU A 164 12.07 -9.82 -18.08
CA LEU A 164 12.29 -10.46 -16.77
C LEU A 164 11.35 -11.65 -16.55
N MET A 165 10.14 -11.61 -17.11
CA MET A 165 9.12 -12.64 -16.94
C MET A 165 9.11 -13.70 -18.04
N ALA A 166 9.90 -13.53 -19.12
CA ALA A 166 9.85 -14.40 -20.32
C ALA A 166 9.97 -15.90 -20.02
N ASP A 167 10.86 -16.27 -19.10
CA ASP A 167 11.15 -17.65 -18.73
C ASP A 167 10.63 -18.02 -17.33
N VAL A 168 9.91 -17.10 -16.66
CA VAL A 168 9.40 -17.33 -15.30
C VAL A 168 8.14 -18.17 -15.36
N THR A 169 8.19 -19.32 -14.70
CA THR A 169 7.05 -20.23 -14.58
C THR A 169 6.20 -19.94 -13.34
N VAL A 170 5.00 -20.48 -13.31
CA VAL A 170 4.14 -20.44 -12.10
C VAL A 170 4.85 -21.07 -10.89
N GLU A 171 5.60 -22.14 -11.11
CA GLU A 171 6.34 -22.82 -10.04
C GLU A 171 7.48 -21.95 -9.50
N ASP A 172 8.18 -21.22 -10.36
CA ASP A 172 9.18 -20.22 -9.93
C ASP A 172 8.53 -19.12 -9.08
N CYS A 173 7.36 -18.62 -9.47
CA CYS A 173 6.60 -17.65 -8.67
C CYS A 173 6.23 -18.20 -7.28
N LYS A 174 5.80 -19.47 -7.17
CA LYS A 174 5.52 -20.12 -5.87
C LYS A 174 6.75 -20.20 -4.97
N GLN A 175 7.93 -20.36 -5.54
CA GLN A 175 9.19 -20.42 -4.79
C GLN A 175 9.71 -19.02 -4.42
N ILE A 176 9.73 -18.09 -5.38
CA ILE A 176 10.22 -16.73 -5.17
C ILE A 176 9.35 -15.98 -4.16
N PHE A 177 8.03 -16.12 -4.25
CA PHE A 177 7.05 -15.46 -3.39
C PHE A 177 6.42 -16.43 -2.38
N LYS A 178 7.21 -17.37 -1.86
CA LYS A 178 6.68 -18.48 -1.05
C LYS A 178 5.81 -18.04 0.14
N GLU A 179 6.23 -17.04 0.88
CA GLU A 179 5.46 -16.54 2.04
C GLU A 179 4.11 -15.95 1.60
N ASP A 180 4.10 -15.17 0.51
CA ASP A 180 2.89 -14.59 -0.06
C ASP A 180 2.00 -15.66 -0.71
N PHE A 181 2.58 -16.67 -1.36
CA PHE A 181 1.85 -17.83 -1.88
C PHE A 181 1.16 -18.61 -0.76
N ASP A 182 1.88 -18.93 0.32
CA ASP A 182 1.32 -19.66 1.46
C ASP A 182 0.19 -18.84 2.11
N PHE A 183 0.39 -17.52 2.25
CA PHE A 183 -0.64 -16.63 2.76
C PHE A 183 -1.87 -16.61 1.85
N TYR A 184 -1.68 -16.44 0.54
CA TYR A 184 -2.75 -16.44 -0.45
C TYR A 184 -3.58 -17.72 -0.40
N GLN A 185 -2.93 -18.89 -0.41
CA GLN A 185 -3.61 -20.19 -0.36
C GLN A 185 -4.47 -20.37 0.90
N GLN A 186 -4.04 -19.80 2.02
CA GLN A 186 -4.74 -19.92 3.30
C GLN A 186 -5.87 -18.88 3.47
N ASN A 187 -5.75 -17.71 2.88
CA ASN A 187 -6.58 -16.55 3.22
C ASN A 187 -7.44 -16.04 2.07
N ASN A 188 -7.07 -16.27 0.80
CA ASN A 188 -7.87 -15.79 -0.31
C ASN A 188 -9.21 -16.53 -0.36
N PRO A 189 -10.35 -15.85 -0.53
CA PRO A 189 -11.66 -16.50 -0.60
C PRO A 189 -11.85 -17.41 -1.83
N GLN A 190 -11.04 -17.23 -2.86
CA GLN A 190 -11.10 -17.99 -4.12
C GLN A 190 -9.67 -18.30 -4.59
N PRO A 191 -8.91 -19.15 -3.87
CA PRO A 191 -7.50 -19.37 -4.15
C PRO A 191 -7.32 -20.17 -5.46
N ASP A 192 -6.74 -19.51 -6.46
CA ASP A 192 -6.32 -20.09 -7.73
C ASP A 192 -5.01 -19.38 -8.13
N PHE A 193 -3.90 -19.78 -7.50
CA PHE A 193 -2.62 -19.10 -7.68
C PHE A 193 -2.09 -19.21 -9.11
N ASP A 194 -2.35 -20.32 -9.79
CA ASP A 194 -1.89 -20.53 -11.17
C ASP A 194 -2.57 -19.56 -12.14
N LYS A 195 -3.87 -19.33 -11.97
CA LYS A 195 -4.58 -18.30 -12.71
C LYS A 195 -4.13 -16.90 -12.31
N PHE A 196 -3.92 -16.66 -11.02
CA PHE A 196 -3.52 -15.37 -10.48
C PHE A 196 -2.15 -14.94 -11.01
N VAL A 197 -1.15 -15.84 -11.02
CA VAL A 197 0.18 -15.57 -11.62
C VAL A 197 0.05 -15.12 -13.07
N LYS A 198 -0.73 -15.83 -13.87
CA LYS A 198 -0.95 -15.47 -15.29
C LYS A 198 -1.53 -14.07 -15.42
N CYS A 199 -2.55 -13.74 -14.64
CA CYS A 199 -3.17 -12.42 -14.66
C CYS A 199 -2.19 -11.31 -14.24
N VAL A 200 -1.33 -11.55 -13.24
CA VAL A 200 -0.33 -10.58 -12.78
C VAL A 200 0.76 -10.38 -13.85
N ILE A 201 1.27 -11.45 -14.45
CA ILE A 201 2.25 -11.33 -15.54
C ILE A 201 1.64 -10.58 -16.75
N GLU A 202 0.40 -10.90 -17.13
CA GLU A 202 -0.30 -10.17 -18.19
C GLU A 202 -0.48 -8.68 -17.87
N MET A 203 -0.70 -8.31 -16.59
CA MET A 203 -0.77 -6.92 -16.16
C MET A 203 0.60 -6.24 -16.22
N TRP A 204 1.66 -6.89 -15.77
CA TRP A 204 3.02 -6.34 -15.79
C TRP A 204 3.57 -6.11 -17.19
N THR A 205 3.09 -6.89 -18.16
CA THR A 205 3.48 -6.79 -19.58
C THR A 205 2.49 -6.01 -20.43
N ASP A 206 1.45 -5.42 -19.82
CA ASP A 206 0.42 -4.68 -20.55
C ASP A 206 0.93 -3.32 -21.03
N LYS A 207 1.08 -3.17 -22.34
CA LYS A 207 1.55 -1.96 -23.04
C LYS A 207 0.41 -1.05 -23.49
N THR A 208 -0.84 -1.36 -23.11
CA THR A 208 -2.01 -0.55 -23.44
C THR A 208 -2.20 0.61 -22.46
N GLU A 209 -3.14 1.51 -22.74
CA GLU A 209 -3.50 2.62 -21.86
C GLU A 209 -4.06 2.16 -20.48
N ASP A 210 -4.51 0.90 -20.38
CA ASP A 210 -4.95 0.30 -19.13
C ASP A 210 -3.79 -0.23 -18.26
N GLY A 211 -2.59 -0.33 -18.82
CA GLY A 211 -1.35 -0.73 -18.17
C GLY A 211 -0.72 0.40 -17.34
N TYR A 212 0.55 0.68 -17.63
CA TYR A 212 1.32 1.72 -16.93
C TYR A 212 0.75 3.13 -17.17
N PRO A 213 1.04 4.12 -16.29
CA PRO A 213 0.51 5.48 -16.44
C PRO A 213 1.05 6.22 -17.67
N LEU A 214 2.21 5.83 -18.19
CA LEU A 214 2.83 6.43 -19.38
C LEU A 214 2.98 7.95 -19.25
N GLU A 215 2.77 8.68 -20.34
CA GLU A 215 2.88 10.14 -20.38
C GLU A 215 1.87 10.85 -19.46
N SER A 216 0.82 10.17 -18.98
CA SER A 216 -0.12 10.77 -18.04
C SER A 216 0.52 11.21 -16.73
N VAL A 217 1.74 10.70 -16.38
CA VAL A 217 2.50 11.17 -15.21
C VAL A 217 2.78 12.67 -15.25
N GLU A 218 2.80 13.30 -16.43
CA GLU A 218 2.95 14.76 -16.59
C GLU A 218 1.79 15.55 -15.99
N ASN A 219 0.63 14.91 -15.79
CA ASN A 219 -0.55 15.49 -15.14
C ASN A 219 -0.46 15.46 -13.61
N ILE A 220 0.54 14.79 -13.04
CA ILE A 220 0.70 14.73 -11.58
C ILE A 220 1.09 16.12 -11.07
N ASN A 221 0.20 16.71 -10.27
CA ASN A 221 0.38 18.07 -9.74
C ASN A 221 0.66 18.07 -8.22
N VAL A 222 0.57 16.92 -7.57
CA VAL A 222 0.81 16.77 -6.13
C VAL A 222 2.30 16.53 -5.84
N PRO A 223 2.81 16.97 -4.67
CA PRO A 223 4.17 16.64 -4.26
C PRO A 223 4.37 15.12 -4.26
N THR A 224 5.45 14.68 -4.89
CA THR A 224 5.76 13.27 -5.14
C THR A 224 7.16 12.94 -4.64
N LEU A 225 7.30 11.94 -3.76
CA LEU A 225 8.60 11.38 -3.37
C LEU A 225 8.77 10.01 -4.02
N ILE A 226 9.75 9.92 -4.92
CA ILE A 226 10.11 8.68 -5.62
C ILE A 226 11.29 8.05 -4.86
N ILE A 227 11.11 6.83 -4.36
CA ILE A 227 12.15 6.09 -3.62
C ILE A 227 12.52 4.85 -4.41
N ARG A 228 13.82 4.60 -4.58
CA ARG A 228 14.34 3.36 -5.11
C ARG A 228 15.58 2.88 -4.36
N GLY A 229 15.81 1.58 -4.38
CA GLY A 229 17.11 1.02 -4.00
C GLY A 229 18.10 1.14 -5.17
N ASN A 230 19.37 1.38 -4.90
CA ASN A 230 20.38 1.44 -5.96
C ASN A 230 20.54 0.10 -6.70
N ASP A 231 20.32 -1.01 -6.01
CA ASP A 231 20.40 -2.38 -6.52
C ASP A 231 19.00 -2.92 -6.85
N ASP A 232 18.09 -2.04 -7.27
CA ASP A 232 16.73 -2.39 -7.70
C ASP A 232 16.72 -2.70 -9.19
N ASP A 233 16.57 -3.97 -9.54
CA ASP A 233 16.52 -4.45 -10.93
C ASP A 233 15.13 -4.19 -11.57
N GLY A 234 14.09 -3.94 -10.77
CA GLY A 234 12.73 -3.69 -11.25
C GLY A 234 12.46 -2.23 -11.63
N LEU A 235 13.20 -1.27 -11.03
CA LEU A 235 13.13 0.16 -11.38
C LEU A 235 14.53 0.68 -11.72
N PRO A 236 14.92 0.75 -13.00
CA PRO A 236 16.19 1.34 -13.43
C PRO A 236 16.37 2.78 -12.96
N LEU A 237 17.60 3.18 -12.66
CA LEU A 237 17.88 4.55 -12.21
C LEU A 237 17.47 5.58 -13.29
N GLU A 238 17.71 5.25 -14.54
CA GLU A 238 17.37 6.09 -15.69
C GLU A 238 15.87 6.36 -15.74
N SER A 239 15.03 5.33 -15.57
CA SER A 239 13.56 5.46 -15.53
C SER A 239 13.11 6.35 -14.37
N ALA A 240 13.69 6.18 -13.17
CA ALA A 240 13.37 7.03 -12.01
C ALA A 240 13.80 8.49 -12.22
N VAL A 241 14.96 8.74 -12.85
CA VAL A 241 15.43 10.09 -13.17
C VAL A 241 14.54 10.74 -14.22
N GLU A 242 14.18 10.02 -15.28
CA GLU A 242 13.27 10.52 -16.31
C GLU A 242 11.90 10.88 -15.71
N LEU A 243 11.37 10.05 -14.83
CA LEU A 243 10.13 10.34 -14.13
C LEU A 243 10.19 11.67 -13.36
N THR A 244 11.31 11.99 -12.68
CA THR A 244 11.45 13.27 -12.00
C THR A 244 11.47 14.48 -12.92
N GLN A 245 11.85 14.30 -14.18
CA GLN A 245 11.81 15.38 -15.19
C GLN A 245 10.38 15.62 -15.67
N LYS A 246 9.54 14.59 -15.67
CA LYS A 246 8.13 14.67 -16.08
C LYS A 246 7.21 15.16 -14.96
N VAL A 247 7.43 14.71 -13.74
CA VAL A 247 6.63 15.10 -12.55
C VAL A 247 7.23 16.34 -11.89
N LYS A 248 6.64 17.50 -12.11
CA LYS A 248 7.21 18.82 -11.74
C LYS A 248 7.56 18.99 -10.26
N ASN A 249 6.75 18.43 -9.36
CA ASN A 249 6.91 18.56 -7.90
C ASN A 249 7.46 17.28 -7.28
N SER A 250 8.40 16.62 -7.95
CA SER A 250 8.96 15.36 -7.48
C SER A 250 10.35 15.51 -6.87
N LEU A 251 10.65 14.58 -5.96
CA LEU A 251 11.96 14.37 -5.35
C LEU A 251 12.35 12.91 -5.54
N LEU A 252 13.63 12.64 -5.80
CA LEU A 252 14.18 11.29 -5.91
C LEU A 252 15.08 10.98 -4.72
N LEU A 253 14.79 9.87 -4.03
CA LEU A 253 15.66 9.24 -3.06
C LEU A 253 16.17 7.90 -3.61
N ASN A 254 17.42 7.88 -4.10
CA ASN A 254 18.12 6.64 -4.46
C ASN A 254 18.94 6.17 -3.24
N ILE A 255 18.60 5.02 -2.66
CA ILE A 255 19.27 4.49 -1.46
C ILE A 255 20.39 3.55 -1.88
N PRO A 256 21.67 3.88 -1.62
CA PRO A 256 22.81 3.03 -1.95
C PRO A 256 22.67 1.63 -1.31
N PHE A 257 23.12 0.60 -2.04
CA PHE A 257 23.15 -0.80 -1.57
C PHE A 257 21.78 -1.40 -1.21
N ALA A 258 20.68 -0.72 -1.55
CA ALA A 258 19.33 -1.21 -1.26
C ALA A 258 18.75 -1.94 -2.46
N PRO A 259 18.07 -3.08 -2.25
CA PRO A 259 17.29 -3.77 -3.28
C PRO A 259 15.92 -3.11 -3.48
N HIS A 260 15.05 -3.72 -4.28
CA HIS A 260 13.66 -3.30 -4.51
C HIS A 260 12.90 -2.99 -3.22
N THR A 261 13.09 -3.77 -2.16
CA THR A 261 12.50 -3.56 -0.83
C THR A 261 13.36 -2.64 0.05
N ALA A 262 13.77 -1.47 -0.47
CA ALA A 262 14.70 -0.55 0.19
C ALA A 262 14.28 -0.18 1.63
N PHE A 263 12.97 -0.05 1.89
CA PHE A 263 12.41 0.25 3.20
C PHE A 263 12.65 -0.86 4.25
N LYS A 264 12.77 -2.13 3.81
CA LYS A 264 13.08 -3.24 4.73
C LYS A 264 14.56 -3.25 5.12
N LYS A 265 15.45 -2.89 4.17
CA LYS A 265 16.89 -2.91 4.40
C LYS A 265 17.39 -1.70 5.20
N TYR A 266 16.83 -0.51 4.93
CA TYR A 266 17.23 0.73 5.56
C TYR A 266 16.01 1.49 6.15
N PRO A 267 15.32 0.92 7.14
CA PRO A 267 14.07 1.46 7.67
C PRO A 267 14.24 2.88 8.26
N GLN A 268 15.40 3.20 8.87
CA GLN A 268 15.64 4.52 9.47
C GLN A 268 15.77 5.61 8.39
N ILE A 269 16.45 5.32 7.27
CA ILE A 269 16.55 6.27 6.15
C ILE A 269 15.16 6.51 5.57
N PHE A 270 14.42 5.43 5.31
CA PHE A 270 13.05 5.49 4.82
C PHE A 270 12.17 6.32 5.75
N GLU A 271 12.11 5.98 7.04
CA GLU A 271 11.27 6.68 8.03
C GLU A 271 11.60 8.17 8.10
N THR A 272 12.88 8.51 8.24
CA THR A 272 13.31 9.90 8.39
C THR A 272 12.87 10.76 7.19
N ILE A 273 13.18 10.32 5.98
CA ILE A 273 12.89 11.11 4.77
C ILE A 273 11.40 11.14 4.47
N THR A 274 10.69 10.01 4.66
CA THR A 274 9.26 9.94 4.36
C THR A 274 8.45 10.76 5.37
N LYS A 275 8.80 10.74 6.66
CA LYS A 275 8.17 11.61 7.66
C LYS A 275 8.45 13.09 7.40
N GLU A 276 9.68 13.46 7.06
CA GLU A 276 10.00 14.84 6.67
C GLU A 276 9.14 15.29 5.50
N PHE A 277 9.00 14.45 4.48
CA PHE A 277 8.21 14.77 3.31
C PHE A 277 6.70 14.86 3.60
N LEU A 278 6.12 13.88 4.31
CA LEU A 278 4.68 13.79 4.52
C LEU A 278 4.17 14.76 5.59
N ILE A 279 4.93 14.95 6.69
CA ILE A 279 4.48 15.64 7.90
C ILE A 279 4.97 17.08 7.92
N ASN A 280 6.26 17.31 7.64
CA ASN A 280 6.93 18.58 7.92
C ASN A 280 7.01 19.56 6.75
N ARG A 281 6.67 19.15 5.53
CA ARG A 281 6.63 20.05 4.37
C ARG A 281 5.19 20.44 4.04
N GLU A 282 4.92 21.74 4.09
CA GLU A 282 3.70 22.38 3.56
C GLU A 282 3.73 22.47 2.02
#